data_0f658da5544070cc78a82558eee042f7
#
_entry.id   0f658da5544070cc78a82558eee042f7
#
_cell.length_a   1.000
_cell.length_b   1.000
_cell.length_c   1.000
_cell.angle_alpha   90.00
_cell.angle_beta   90.00
_cell.angle_gamma   90.00
#
_symmetry.space_group_name_H-M   'P 1'
#
loop_
_entity.id
_entity.type
_entity.pdbx_description
1 polymer ?
#
loop_
_entity_poly.entity_id
_entity_poly.type
_entity_poly.pdbx_seq_one_letter_code
_entity_poly.pdbx_strand_id
1 'polypeptide(L)'
;MELFKNLNQKQRLAFIIISSLILVGIIIFIFIFTMRIGKVKVTIQYAPYSAKVTLNGTEVKNKSETWLQPGKYTAKIEYEHFESVERVVDISGDYNYIVGVLHAIDDEGTKYINSHKQEFVEVEGLVGHALTKEGIAIKKKYPILNYLPINNRLFSISYAYTDENEPIINVKTSPEFLDDAVAKMKTLKNVDLTAYQINFTPSNPFAIYEESAQSKPEDTIKSTFKLDKYKLSKGQNIAGEYYATTIYTYDYDRDLTYGHYRVLLKKKDDKWHLVAAPQPLLTKQNTPDTAVDILNSANSLAP
;
A
#
# COMPACT_ATOMS: atom_id res chain seq x y z
N MET A 1 -26.08 23.12 49.12
CA MET A 1 -26.42 22.37 50.36
C MET A 1 -27.82 22.66 50.92
N GLU A 2 -28.49 23.77 50.53
CA GLU A 2 -29.83 24.11 51.04
C GLU A 2 -30.99 23.30 50.43
N LEU A 3 -30.87 22.78 49.22
CA LEU A 3 -31.89 21.97 48.54
C LEU A 3 -32.29 20.69 49.31
N PHE A 4 -31.41 20.15 50.13
CA PHE A 4 -31.68 18.91 50.88
C PHE A 4 -32.40 19.13 52.21
N LYS A 5 -32.44 20.37 52.75
CA LYS A 5 -33.03 20.63 54.09
C LYS A 5 -34.56 20.55 54.10
N ASN A 6 -35.20 20.81 52.94
CA ASN A 6 -36.65 20.91 52.83
C ASN A 6 -37.35 19.63 52.33
N LEU A 7 -36.57 18.53 52.05
CA LEU A 7 -37.10 17.26 51.57
C LEU A 7 -37.52 16.36 52.74
N ASN A 8 -38.69 15.76 52.63
CA ASN A 8 -39.10 14.73 53.58
C ASN A 8 -38.25 13.44 53.40
N GLN A 9 -38.32 12.53 54.38
CA GLN A 9 -37.47 11.33 54.39
C GLN A 9 -37.62 10.47 53.11
N LYS A 10 -38.84 10.33 52.57
CA LYS A 10 -39.12 9.58 51.33
C LYS A 10 -38.51 10.25 50.10
N GLN A 11 -38.56 11.58 50.06
CA GLN A 11 -37.96 12.35 48.93
C GLN A 11 -36.43 12.31 48.98
N ARG A 12 -35.80 12.34 50.16
CA ARG A 12 -34.35 12.14 50.33
C ARG A 12 -33.91 10.76 49.87
N LEU A 13 -34.65 9.72 50.24
CA LEU A 13 -34.35 8.35 49.80
C LEU A 13 -34.50 8.21 48.28
N ALA A 14 -35.58 8.73 47.70
CA ALA A 14 -35.78 8.72 46.26
C ALA A 14 -34.67 9.45 45.51
N PHE A 15 -34.23 10.62 46.03
CA PHE A 15 -33.12 11.38 45.44
C PHE A 15 -31.79 10.61 45.49
N ILE A 16 -31.47 9.93 46.60
CA ILE A 16 -30.26 9.10 46.73
C ILE A 16 -30.30 7.96 45.72
N ILE A 17 -31.45 7.26 45.58
CA ILE A 17 -31.60 6.15 44.65
C ILE A 17 -31.43 6.63 43.21
N ILE A 18 -32.07 7.74 42.83
CA ILE A 18 -31.97 8.29 41.47
C ILE A 18 -30.51 8.72 41.18
N SER A 19 -29.88 9.43 42.12
CA SER A 19 -28.49 9.89 41.96
C SER A 19 -27.50 8.71 41.82
N SER A 20 -27.71 7.64 42.61
CA SER A 20 -26.86 6.44 42.47
C SER A 20 -27.08 5.70 41.17
N LEU A 21 -28.32 5.62 40.65
CA LEU A 21 -28.58 5.05 39.32
C LEU A 21 -27.94 5.83 38.21
N ILE A 22 -28.01 7.19 38.28
CA ILE A 22 -27.33 8.07 37.32
C ILE A 22 -25.81 7.85 37.38
N LEU A 23 -25.21 7.78 38.59
CA LEU A 23 -23.78 7.57 38.75
C LEU A 23 -23.34 6.23 38.13
N VAL A 24 -24.08 5.14 38.41
CA VAL A 24 -23.83 3.82 37.85
C VAL A 24 -23.94 3.90 36.29
N GLY A 25 -24.95 4.57 35.75
CA GLY A 25 -25.10 4.81 34.31
C GLY A 25 -23.90 5.51 33.70
N ILE A 26 -23.38 6.54 34.36
CA ILE A 26 -22.18 7.28 33.93
C ILE A 26 -20.94 6.37 33.93
N ILE A 27 -20.75 5.58 35.00
CA ILE A 27 -19.61 4.66 35.09
C ILE A 27 -19.67 3.61 33.96
N ILE A 28 -20.84 3.03 33.70
CA ILE A 28 -21.02 2.06 32.61
C ILE A 28 -20.76 2.72 31.27
N PHE A 29 -21.26 3.94 31.06
CA PHE A 29 -21.02 4.69 29.82
C PHE A 29 -19.52 4.97 29.59
N ILE A 30 -18.81 5.45 30.60
CA ILE A 30 -17.36 5.69 30.56
C ILE A 30 -16.63 4.38 30.25
N PHE A 31 -17.01 3.28 30.90
CA PHE A 31 -16.40 1.96 30.67
C PHE A 31 -16.58 1.48 29.23
N ILE A 32 -17.81 1.57 28.68
CA ILE A 32 -18.09 1.20 27.29
C ILE A 32 -17.32 2.11 26.32
N PHE A 33 -17.25 3.40 26.62
CA PHE A 33 -16.54 4.36 25.78
C PHE A 33 -15.02 4.09 25.76
N THR A 34 -14.40 3.85 26.93
CA THR A 34 -12.97 3.55 27.03
C THR A 34 -12.60 2.24 26.33
N MET A 35 -13.49 1.24 26.35
CA MET A 35 -13.30 -0.03 25.65
C MET A 35 -13.23 0.13 24.12
N ARG A 36 -13.70 1.23 23.55
CA ARG A 36 -13.74 1.53 22.11
C ARG A 36 -12.65 2.47 21.65
N ILE A 37 -11.93 3.13 22.55
CA ILE A 37 -10.85 4.07 22.19
C ILE A 37 -9.78 3.33 21.39
N GLY A 38 -9.41 3.90 20.23
CA GLY A 38 -8.39 3.35 19.34
C GLY A 38 -8.83 2.11 18.54
N LYS A 39 -10.10 1.69 18.63
CA LYS A 39 -10.65 0.58 17.86
C LYS A 39 -11.54 1.10 16.72
N VAL A 40 -11.60 0.33 15.64
CA VAL A 40 -12.53 0.55 14.53
C VAL A 40 -13.67 -0.47 14.57
N LYS A 41 -14.84 -0.03 14.17
CA LYS A 41 -16.02 -0.88 14.05
C LYS A 41 -15.91 -1.71 12.79
N VAL A 42 -15.93 -3.03 12.90
CA VAL A 42 -15.75 -3.98 11.80
C VAL A 42 -17.02 -4.79 11.60
N THR A 43 -17.48 -4.86 10.36
CA THR A 43 -18.60 -5.71 9.95
C THR A 43 -18.06 -7.09 9.55
N ILE A 44 -18.56 -8.14 10.19
CA ILE A 44 -18.22 -9.54 9.90
C ILE A 44 -19.47 -10.23 9.39
N GLN A 45 -19.44 -10.66 8.11
CA GLN A 45 -20.60 -11.35 7.54
C GLN A 45 -20.21 -12.26 6.37
N TYR A 46 -20.37 -13.55 6.55
CA TYR A 46 -20.18 -14.56 5.53
C TYR A 46 -21.47 -15.35 5.28
N ALA A 47 -21.70 -15.75 4.05
CA ALA A 47 -22.66 -16.78 3.72
C ALA A 47 -21.94 -18.13 3.52
N PRO A 48 -22.43 -19.22 4.14
CA PRO A 48 -23.62 -19.34 5.03
C PRO A 48 -23.51 -18.54 6.33
N TYR A 49 -24.63 -18.03 6.85
CA TYR A 49 -24.65 -17.32 8.15
C TYR A 49 -24.23 -18.19 9.33
N SER A 50 -24.40 -19.52 9.20
CA SER A 50 -23.95 -20.50 10.19
C SER A 50 -22.47 -20.81 10.11
N ALA A 51 -21.72 -20.23 9.15
CA ALA A 51 -20.30 -20.45 9.04
C ALA A 51 -19.55 -19.97 10.30
N LYS A 52 -18.61 -20.79 10.74
CA LYS A 52 -17.71 -20.47 11.84
C LYS A 52 -16.64 -19.51 11.32
N VAL A 53 -16.48 -18.37 12.00
CA VAL A 53 -15.47 -17.35 11.68
C VAL A 53 -14.51 -17.24 12.85
N THR A 54 -13.20 -17.29 12.55
CA THR A 54 -12.16 -17.03 13.56
C THR A 54 -11.25 -15.91 13.07
N LEU A 55 -10.79 -15.07 13.99
CA LEU A 55 -9.79 -14.02 13.77
C LEU A 55 -8.59 -14.30 14.67
N ASN A 56 -7.42 -14.48 14.05
CA ASN A 56 -6.20 -14.89 14.78
C ASN A 56 -6.45 -16.08 15.74
N GLY A 57 -7.25 -17.07 15.28
CA GLY A 57 -7.62 -18.25 16.07
C GLY A 57 -8.75 -18.03 17.11
N THR A 58 -9.20 -16.81 17.35
CA THR A 58 -10.31 -16.51 18.25
C THR A 58 -11.64 -16.51 17.50
N GLU A 59 -12.61 -17.30 17.96
CA GLU A 59 -13.93 -17.35 17.35
C GLU A 59 -14.68 -16.03 17.53
N VAL A 60 -15.26 -15.54 16.43
CA VAL A 60 -16.10 -14.35 16.41
C VAL A 60 -17.45 -14.66 15.79
N LYS A 61 -18.47 -13.94 16.23
CA LYS A 61 -19.83 -14.18 15.73
C LYS A 61 -19.94 -13.74 14.27
N ASN A 62 -20.38 -14.64 13.40
CA ASN A 62 -20.79 -14.30 12.04
C ASN A 62 -22.05 -13.42 12.04
N LYS A 63 -22.26 -12.62 11.00
CA LYS A 63 -23.36 -11.64 10.89
C LYS A 63 -23.39 -10.70 12.10
N SER A 64 -22.25 -10.06 12.38
CA SER A 64 -22.08 -9.17 13.53
C SER A 64 -21.21 -7.97 13.23
N GLU A 65 -21.25 -7.00 14.13
CA GLU A 65 -20.33 -5.88 14.19
C GLU A 65 -19.50 -5.97 15.46
N THR A 66 -18.21 -5.81 15.32
CA THR A 66 -17.28 -5.86 16.46
C THR A 66 -16.29 -4.70 16.42
N TRP A 67 -15.62 -4.42 17.55
CA TRP A 67 -14.61 -3.37 17.64
C TRP A 67 -13.23 -4.01 17.73
N LEU A 68 -12.40 -3.82 16.69
CA LEU A 68 -11.05 -4.36 16.59
C LEU A 68 -10.03 -3.22 16.61
N GLN A 69 -8.84 -3.51 17.10
CA GLN A 69 -7.68 -2.63 16.90
C GLN A 69 -7.33 -2.59 15.41
N PRO A 70 -6.90 -1.44 14.86
CA PRO A 70 -6.29 -1.41 13.54
C PRO A 70 -5.11 -2.39 13.47
N GLY A 71 -5.00 -3.12 12.35
CA GLY A 71 -3.93 -4.09 12.14
C GLY A 71 -4.33 -5.27 11.25
N LYS A 72 -3.38 -6.17 11.03
CA LYS A 72 -3.57 -7.37 10.20
C LYS A 72 -4.15 -8.51 11.04
N TYR A 73 -5.18 -9.15 10.53
CA TYR A 73 -5.86 -10.30 11.15
C TYR A 73 -5.91 -11.45 10.15
N THR A 74 -5.58 -12.65 10.59
CA THR A 74 -5.85 -13.87 9.84
C THR A 74 -7.28 -14.30 10.11
N ALA A 75 -8.15 -14.16 9.10
CA ALA A 75 -9.53 -14.60 9.15
C ALA A 75 -9.63 -16.00 8.54
N LYS A 76 -10.16 -16.97 9.29
CA LYS A 76 -10.47 -18.32 8.80
C LYS A 76 -11.96 -18.55 8.93
N ILE A 77 -12.59 -19.02 7.84
CA ILE A 77 -14.03 -19.23 7.72
C ILE A 77 -14.26 -20.67 7.26
N GLU A 78 -15.08 -21.40 7.99
CA GLU A 78 -15.34 -22.80 7.78
C GLU A 78 -16.83 -23.11 7.91
N TYR A 79 -17.34 -23.94 7.01
CA TYR A 79 -18.66 -24.54 7.10
C TYR A 79 -18.67 -25.90 6.41
N GLU A 80 -19.41 -26.85 6.94
CA GLU A 80 -19.53 -28.20 6.37
C GLU A 80 -20.10 -28.12 4.95
N HIS A 81 -19.58 -28.92 4.01
CA HIS A 81 -19.91 -28.93 2.58
C HIS A 81 -19.49 -27.69 1.78
N PHE A 82 -18.63 -26.83 2.38
CA PHE A 82 -18.12 -25.61 1.73
C PHE A 82 -16.59 -25.57 1.81
N GLU A 83 -15.98 -24.93 0.80
CA GLU A 83 -14.54 -24.65 0.79
C GLU A 83 -14.18 -23.71 1.94
N SER A 84 -13.20 -24.11 2.76
CA SER A 84 -12.69 -23.23 3.82
C SER A 84 -11.87 -22.09 3.22
N VAL A 85 -12.05 -20.90 3.74
CA VAL A 85 -11.31 -19.69 3.33
C VAL A 85 -10.42 -19.24 4.46
N GLU A 86 -9.13 -19.05 4.17
CA GLU A 86 -8.19 -18.39 5.08
C GLU A 86 -7.53 -17.22 4.36
N ARG A 87 -7.59 -16.04 4.94
CA ARG A 87 -7.00 -14.83 4.37
C ARG A 87 -6.55 -13.85 5.41
N VAL A 88 -5.52 -13.05 5.08
CA VAL A 88 -5.11 -11.91 5.89
C VAL A 88 -5.95 -10.69 5.50
N VAL A 89 -6.54 -10.05 6.51
CA VAL A 89 -7.35 -8.82 6.35
C VAL A 89 -6.67 -7.70 7.12
N ASP A 90 -6.43 -6.57 6.47
CA ASP A 90 -5.89 -5.37 7.10
C ASP A 90 -7.03 -4.45 7.52
N ILE A 91 -7.29 -4.37 8.82
CA ILE A 91 -8.32 -3.52 9.39
C ILE A 91 -7.74 -2.13 9.62
N SER A 92 -8.28 -1.15 8.92
CA SER A 92 -7.91 0.26 9.04
C SER A 92 -9.14 1.14 9.26
N GLY A 93 -8.94 2.42 9.56
CA GLY A 93 -10.05 3.37 9.70
C GLY A 93 -10.90 3.54 8.44
N ASP A 94 -10.33 3.26 7.27
CA ASP A 94 -10.99 3.42 5.96
C ASP A 94 -11.60 2.12 5.43
N TYR A 95 -11.11 0.93 5.87
CA TYR A 95 -11.63 -0.38 5.50
C TYR A 95 -11.87 -1.24 6.72
N ASN A 96 -13.11 -1.67 6.91
CA ASN A 96 -13.57 -2.35 8.11
C ASN A 96 -14.60 -3.46 7.82
N TYR A 97 -14.38 -4.22 6.75
CA TYR A 97 -15.23 -5.33 6.35
C TYR A 97 -14.47 -6.66 6.31
N ILE A 98 -15.04 -7.68 6.93
CA ILE A 98 -14.61 -9.08 6.83
C ILE A 98 -15.81 -9.84 6.30
N VAL A 99 -15.99 -9.83 4.97
CA VAL A 99 -17.22 -10.30 4.32
C VAL A 99 -16.88 -11.19 3.14
N GLY A 100 -17.74 -12.17 2.86
CA GLY A 100 -17.56 -13.05 1.72
C GLY A 100 -18.59 -14.18 1.65
N VAL A 101 -18.54 -14.92 0.56
CA VAL A 101 -19.38 -16.08 0.30
C VAL A 101 -18.48 -17.30 0.19
N LEU A 102 -18.83 -18.38 0.88
CA LEU A 102 -18.16 -19.68 0.72
C LEU A 102 -18.74 -20.41 -0.51
N HIS A 103 -17.88 -21.15 -1.20
CA HIS A 103 -18.26 -21.97 -2.35
C HIS A 103 -18.58 -23.39 -1.92
N ALA A 104 -19.70 -23.94 -2.41
CA ALA A 104 -20.06 -25.32 -2.15
C ALA A 104 -19.06 -26.27 -2.82
N ILE A 105 -18.68 -27.36 -2.13
CA ILE A 105 -17.77 -28.37 -2.65
C ILE A 105 -18.51 -29.67 -3.07
N ASP A 106 -19.80 -29.78 -2.78
CA ASP A 106 -20.60 -30.95 -3.08
C ASP A 106 -22.10 -30.59 -3.27
N ASP A 107 -22.91 -31.64 -3.52
CA ASP A 107 -24.35 -31.49 -3.75
C ASP A 107 -25.12 -30.99 -2.52
N GLU A 108 -24.68 -31.34 -1.31
CA GLU A 108 -25.32 -30.87 -0.07
C GLU A 108 -25.10 -29.38 0.13
N GLY A 109 -23.87 -28.88 -0.11
CA GLY A 109 -23.58 -27.45 -0.13
C GLY A 109 -24.42 -26.71 -1.19
N THR A 110 -24.56 -27.28 -2.37
CA THR A 110 -25.40 -26.72 -3.45
C THR A 110 -26.89 -26.66 -3.05
N LYS A 111 -27.41 -27.71 -2.40
CA LYS A 111 -28.77 -27.70 -1.86
C LYS A 111 -28.96 -26.63 -0.79
N TYR A 112 -27.98 -26.47 0.09
CA TYR A 112 -28.00 -25.41 1.10
C TYR A 112 -28.12 -24.02 0.45
N ILE A 113 -27.28 -23.70 -0.55
CA ILE A 113 -27.35 -22.44 -1.31
C ILE A 113 -28.74 -22.23 -1.88
N ASN A 114 -29.31 -23.25 -2.53
CA ASN A 114 -30.61 -23.17 -3.17
C ASN A 114 -31.75 -22.91 -2.18
N SER A 115 -31.66 -23.41 -0.95
CA SER A 115 -32.66 -23.22 0.10
C SER A 115 -32.50 -21.90 0.87
N HIS A 116 -31.28 -21.28 0.82
CA HIS A 116 -30.94 -20.07 1.55
C HIS A 116 -30.47 -18.93 0.64
N LYS A 117 -31.02 -18.86 -0.58
CA LYS A 117 -30.60 -17.89 -1.62
C LYS A 117 -30.50 -16.45 -1.12
N GLN A 118 -31.43 -16.03 -0.25
CA GLN A 118 -31.48 -14.66 0.22
C GLN A 118 -30.25 -14.27 1.04
N GLU A 119 -29.73 -15.15 1.90
CA GLU A 119 -28.50 -14.84 2.67
C GLU A 119 -27.28 -14.67 1.76
N PHE A 120 -27.19 -15.46 0.68
CA PHE A 120 -26.09 -15.34 -0.29
C PHE A 120 -26.20 -14.02 -1.05
N VAL A 121 -27.38 -13.65 -1.54
CA VAL A 121 -27.61 -12.38 -2.24
C VAL A 121 -27.31 -11.17 -1.35
N GLU A 122 -27.73 -11.21 -0.07
CA GLU A 122 -27.44 -10.13 0.88
C GLU A 122 -25.93 -9.97 1.10
N VAL A 123 -25.22 -11.09 1.27
CA VAL A 123 -23.76 -11.04 1.48
C VAL A 123 -23.01 -10.62 0.21
N GLU A 124 -23.41 -11.10 -0.97
CA GLU A 124 -22.82 -10.66 -2.25
C GLU A 124 -22.96 -9.14 -2.45
N GLY A 125 -24.13 -8.58 -2.13
CA GLY A 125 -24.34 -7.13 -2.14
C GLY A 125 -23.42 -6.39 -1.19
N LEU A 126 -23.20 -6.94 0.01
CA LEU A 126 -22.30 -6.37 1.00
C LEU A 126 -20.83 -6.50 0.56
N VAL A 127 -20.44 -7.62 -0.06
CA VAL A 127 -19.11 -7.82 -0.66
C VAL A 127 -18.85 -6.77 -1.73
N GLY A 128 -19.80 -6.53 -2.63
CA GLY A 128 -19.67 -5.48 -3.65
C GLY A 128 -19.47 -4.09 -3.05
N HIS A 129 -20.18 -3.77 -1.98
CA HIS A 129 -20.02 -2.51 -1.25
C HIS A 129 -18.65 -2.43 -0.55
N ALA A 130 -18.22 -3.50 0.09
CA ALA A 130 -16.91 -3.58 0.75
C ALA A 130 -15.75 -3.42 -0.23
N LEU A 131 -15.79 -4.11 -1.38
CA LEU A 131 -14.79 -3.98 -2.45
C LEU A 131 -14.70 -2.56 -3.01
N THR A 132 -15.84 -1.87 -3.14
CA THR A 132 -15.85 -0.47 -3.56
C THR A 132 -15.15 0.43 -2.55
N LYS A 133 -15.42 0.26 -1.25
CA LYS A 133 -14.76 1.01 -0.17
C LYS A 133 -13.27 0.67 -0.06
N GLU A 134 -12.92 -0.61 -0.19
CA GLU A 134 -11.53 -1.06 -0.23
C GLU A 134 -10.78 -0.40 -1.39
N GLY A 135 -11.36 -0.40 -2.59
CA GLY A 135 -10.78 0.26 -3.75
C GLY A 135 -10.56 1.76 -3.55
N ILE A 136 -11.49 2.45 -2.86
CA ILE A 136 -11.33 3.86 -2.48
C ILE A 136 -10.18 4.03 -1.47
N ALA A 137 -10.11 3.19 -0.44
CA ALA A 137 -9.07 3.24 0.58
C ALA A 137 -7.67 2.99 -0.02
N ILE A 138 -7.55 1.97 -0.90
CA ILE A 138 -6.32 1.66 -1.62
C ILE A 138 -5.88 2.85 -2.51
N LYS A 139 -6.79 3.46 -3.26
CA LYS A 139 -6.48 4.63 -4.09
C LYS A 139 -6.10 5.86 -3.27
N LYS A 140 -6.63 6.03 -2.08
CA LYS A 140 -6.25 7.08 -1.13
C LYS A 140 -4.84 6.83 -0.57
N LYS A 141 -4.53 5.57 -0.20
CA LYS A 141 -3.19 5.16 0.27
C LYS A 141 -2.13 5.26 -0.83
N TYR A 142 -2.50 4.90 -2.05
CA TYR A 142 -1.62 4.88 -3.22
C TYR A 142 -2.16 5.78 -4.34
N PRO A 143 -1.93 7.09 -4.30
CA PRO A 143 -2.51 8.07 -5.23
C PRO A 143 -2.26 7.79 -6.70
N ILE A 144 -1.15 7.13 -7.07
CA ILE A 144 -0.83 6.75 -8.45
C ILE A 144 -1.93 5.90 -9.10
N LEU A 145 -2.63 5.06 -8.32
CA LEU A 145 -3.69 4.17 -8.82
C LEU A 145 -4.90 4.92 -9.39
N ASN A 146 -5.07 6.22 -9.06
CA ASN A 146 -6.12 7.04 -9.67
C ASN A 146 -5.84 7.38 -11.13
N TYR A 147 -4.60 7.21 -11.58
CA TYR A 147 -4.16 7.55 -12.92
C TYR A 147 -3.92 6.32 -13.81
N LEU A 148 -3.82 5.13 -13.22
CA LEU A 148 -3.50 3.90 -13.94
C LEU A 148 -4.76 3.08 -14.28
N PRO A 149 -4.77 2.35 -15.41
CA PRO A 149 -3.68 2.21 -16.39
C PRO A 149 -3.56 3.40 -17.36
N ILE A 150 -2.34 3.67 -17.84
CA ILE A 150 -2.08 4.59 -18.94
C ILE A 150 -1.62 3.78 -20.15
N ASN A 151 -2.33 3.86 -21.25
CA ASN A 151 -1.99 3.16 -22.48
C ASN A 151 -1.95 4.13 -23.65
N ASN A 152 -0.85 4.12 -24.39
CA ASN A 152 -0.73 4.81 -25.66
C ASN A 152 0.08 3.96 -26.66
N ARG A 153 0.43 4.51 -27.82
CA ARG A 153 1.20 3.78 -28.85
C ARG A 153 2.67 3.57 -28.51
N LEU A 154 3.23 4.36 -27.60
CA LEU A 154 4.66 4.40 -27.28
C LEU A 154 5.00 3.60 -26.03
N PHE A 155 4.10 3.59 -25.04
CA PHE A 155 4.29 2.88 -23.78
C PHE A 155 2.96 2.52 -23.11
N SER A 156 3.02 1.58 -22.21
CA SER A 156 1.93 1.31 -21.26
C SER A 156 2.45 1.34 -19.82
N ILE A 157 1.65 1.93 -18.93
CA ILE A 157 1.92 1.96 -17.48
C ILE A 157 0.72 1.32 -16.81
N SER A 158 0.96 0.19 -16.17
CA SER A 158 -0.04 -0.60 -15.46
C SER A 158 0.43 -0.88 -14.04
N TYR A 159 -0.38 -1.59 -13.27
CA TYR A 159 0.01 -2.02 -11.93
C TYR A 159 -0.38 -3.49 -11.70
N ALA A 160 0.32 -4.11 -10.77
CA ALA A 160 -0.02 -5.37 -10.14
C ALA A 160 0.12 -5.20 -8.63
N TYR A 161 -0.29 -6.18 -7.87
CA TYR A 161 -0.08 -6.17 -6.41
C TYR A 161 0.93 -7.25 -6.01
N THR A 162 1.71 -6.96 -4.98
CA THR A 162 2.48 -7.97 -4.24
C THR A 162 1.54 -8.85 -3.40
N ASP A 163 2.08 -9.93 -2.85
CA ASP A 163 1.36 -10.76 -1.85
C ASP A 163 0.94 -9.97 -0.60
N GLU A 164 1.61 -8.83 -0.33
CA GLU A 164 1.30 -7.91 0.76
C GLU A 164 0.30 -6.81 0.38
N ASN A 165 -0.31 -6.89 -0.82
CA ASN A 165 -1.23 -5.89 -1.39
C ASN A 165 -0.60 -4.51 -1.61
N GLU A 166 0.70 -4.45 -1.86
CA GLU A 166 1.37 -3.21 -2.27
C GLU A 166 1.43 -3.11 -3.79
N PRO A 167 1.14 -1.95 -4.39
CA PRO A 167 1.15 -1.82 -5.84
C PRO A 167 2.57 -1.79 -6.40
N ILE A 168 2.81 -2.64 -7.39
CA ILE A 168 3.99 -2.61 -8.25
C ILE A 168 3.59 -1.94 -9.56
N ILE A 169 4.31 -0.91 -9.96
CA ILE A 169 4.06 -0.20 -11.20
C ILE A 169 4.87 -0.83 -12.32
N ASN A 170 4.22 -1.29 -13.36
CA ASN A 170 4.86 -1.91 -14.51
C ASN A 170 4.83 -0.94 -15.71
N VAL A 171 6.00 -0.56 -16.18
CA VAL A 171 6.20 0.30 -17.35
C VAL A 171 6.73 -0.54 -18.49
N LYS A 172 5.92 -0.69 -19.55
CA LYS A 172 6.28 -1.41 -20.77
C LYS A 172 6.45 -0.41 -21.90
N THR A 173 7.66 -0.36 -22.46
CA THR A 173 8.02 0.57 -23.54
C THR A 173 9.20 0.01 -24.33
N SER A 174 9.52 0.62 -25.48
CA SER A 174 10.84 0.43 -26.11
C SER A 174 11.87 1.39 -25.49
N PRO A 175 13.17 1.10 -25.60
CA PRO A 175 14.22 1.98 -25.07
C PRO A 175 14.11 3.43 -25.55
N GLU A 176 13.69 3.63 -26.79
CA GLU A 176 13.53 4.94 -27.44
C GLU A 176 12.46 5.82 -26.79
N PHE A 177 11.43 5.22 -26.19
CA PHE A 177 10.32 5.92 -25.52
C PHE A 177 10.34 5.82 -24.01
N LEU A 178 11.46 5.35 -23.43
CA LEU A 178 11.60 5.22 -21.99
C LEU A 178 11.46 6.57 -21.29
N ASP A 179 12.09 7.59 -21.84
CA ASP A 179 12.07 8.94 -21.29
C ASP A 179 10.66 9.56 -21.35
N ASP A 180 9.90 9.27 -22.42
CA ASP A 180 8.50 9.70 -22.53
C ASP A 180 7.62 9.06 -21.44
N ALA A 181 7.83 7.77 -21.17
CA ALA A 181 7.12 7.07 -20.09
C ALA A 181 7.46 7.67 -18.72
N VAL A 182 8.75 7.90 -18.44
CA VAL A 182 9.21 8.54 -17.19
C VAL A 182 8.68 9.98 -17.09
N ALA A 183 8.75 10.76 -18.16
CA ALA A 183 8.21 12.12 -18.20
C ALA A 183 6.71 12.12 -17.91
N LYS A 184 5.96 11.19 -18.51
CA LYS A 184 4.52 11.03 -18.24
C LYS A 184 4.23 10.73 -16.78
N MET A 185 4.96 9.82 -16.15
CA MET A 185 4.80 9.53 -14.72
C MET A 185 5.06 10.77 -13.86
N LYS A 186 6.09 11.56 -14.17
CA LYS A 186 6.42 12.80 -13.45
C LYS A 186 5.33 13.88 -13.55
N THR A 187 4.43 13.82 -14.54
CA THR A 187 3.29 14.75 -14.64
C THR A 187 2.12 14.41 -13.72
N LEU A 188 2.13 13.25 -13.04
CA LEU A 188 1.04 12.83 -12.15
C LEU A 188 1.04 13.68 -10.89
N LYS A 189 -0.09 14.34 -10.61
CA LYS A 189 -0.20 15.26 -9.48
C LYS A 189 -0.33 14.49 -8.16
N ASN A 190 0.31 14.99 -7.12
CA ASN A 190 0.26 14.43 -5.75
C ASN A 190 0.76 12.97 -5.67
N VAL A 191 1.68 12.57 -6.56
CA VAL A 191 2.28 11.25 -6.58
C VAL A 191 3.78 11.38 -6.32
N ASP A 192 4.24 10.83 -5.21
CA ASP A 192 5.66 10.64 -4.94
C ASP A 192 6.12 9.32 -5.56
N LEU A 193 6.72 9.40 -6.73
CA LEU A 193 7.19 8.21 -7.47
C LEU A 193 8.30 7.45 -6.73
N THR A 194 9.02 8.09 -5.81
CA THR A 194 10.11 7.44 -5.06
C THR A 194 9.58 6.41 -4.07
N ALA A 195 8.31 6.48 -3.69
CA ALA A 195 7.65 5.58 -2.75
C ALA A 195 7.21 4.24 -3.38
N TYR A 196 7.27 4.09 -4.72
CA TYR A 196 6.74 2.91 -5.41
C TYR A 196 7.83 1.99 -5.93
N GLN A 197 7.51 0.70 -5.99
CA GLN A 197 8.25 -0.23 -6.82
C GLN A 197 7.88 0.00 -8.28
N ILE A 198 8.88 0.27 -9.13
CA ILE A 198 8.66 0.51 -10.55
C ILE A 198 9.53 -0.44 -11.36
N ASN A 199 8.88 -1.31 -12.13
CA ASN A 199 9.52 -2.26 -13.02
C ASN A 199 9.45 -1.74 -14.46
N PHE A 200 10.58 -1.72 -15.14
CA PHE A 200 10.67 -1.33 -16.55
C PHE A 200 10.89 -2.56 -17.43
N THR A 201 10.21 -2.60 -18.56
CA THR A 201 10.43 -3.57 -19.65
C THR A 201 10.69 -2.80 -20.94
N PRO A 202 11.82 -3.00 -21.63
CA PRO A 202 12.82 -4.04 -21.41
C PRO A 202 13.64 -3.85 -20.13
N SER A 203 14.29 -4.93 -19.70
CA SER A 203 15.12 -4.95 -18.48
C SER A 203 16.28 -3.94 -18.59
N ASN A 204 16.67 -3.46 -17.42
CA ASN A 204 17.77 -2.52 -17.27
C ASN A 204 19.10 -3.10 -17.79
N PRO A 205 19.76 -2.49 -18.77
CA PRO A 205 21.03 -2.99 -19.28
C PRO A 205 22.20 -2.87 -18.29
N PHE A 206 22.02 -2.10 -17.22
CA PHE A 206 23.04 -1.88 -16.17
C PHE A 206 22.78 -2.70 -14.91
N ALA A 207 21.84 -3.67 -14.93
CA ALA A 207 21.47 -4.44 -13.75
C ALA A 207 22.60 -5.33 -13.23
N ILE A 208 23.53 -5.76 -14.09
CA ILE A 208 24.66 -6.62 -13.75
C ILE A 208 25.96 -5.83 -13.97
N TYR A 209 26.71 -5.61 -12.90
CA TYR A 209 27.98 -4.87 -12.93
C TYR A 209 28.91 -5.32 -11.79
N GLU A 210 30.22 -5.11 -12.00
CA GLU A 210 31.22 -5.19 -10.95
C GLU A 210 31.68 -3.76 -10.62
N GLU A 211 31.48 -3.36 -9.39
CA GLU A 211 31.80 -2.00 -8.98
C GLU A 211 33.32 -1.76 -8.94
N SER A 212 33.75 -0.63 -9.47
CA SER A 212 35.12 -0.15 -9.41
C SER A 212 35.20 1.24 -8.79
N ALA A 213 35.21 1.31 -7.45
CA ALA A 213 35.21 2.58 -6.71
C ALA A 213 36.53 3.37 -6.92
N GLN A 214 36.39 4.63 -7.36
CA GLN A 214 37.50 5.55 -7.68
C GLN A 214 37.42 6.85 -6.86
N SER A 215 38.48 7.64 -6.86
CA SER A 215 38.56 8.95 -6.19
C SER A 215 37.67 10.03 -6.87
N LYS A 216 37.37 9.84 -8.15
CA LYS A 216 36.47 10.73 -8.91
C LYS A 216 35.19 9.98 -9.30
N PRO A 217 34.01 10.64 -9.22
CA PRO A 217 32.74 9.98 -9.48
C PRO A 217 32.60 9.50 -10.95
N GLU A 218 33.03 10.31 -11.91
CA GLU A 218 32.98 9.94 -13.33
C GLU A 218 33.87 8.75 -13.67
N ASP A 219 35.06 8.64 -13.01
CA ASP A 219 35.98 7.54 -13.21
C ASP A 219 35.40 6.23 -12.64
N THR A 220 34.69 6.31 -11.51
CA THR A 220 33.91 5.18 -10.97
C THR A 220 32.90 4.67 -11.98
N ILE A 221 32.11 5.57 -12.57
CA ILE A 221 31.08 5.18 -13.55
C ILE A 221 31.69 4.57 -14.80
N LYS A 222 32.73 5.21 -15.36
CA LYS A 222 33.43 4.74 -16.58
C LYS A 222 34.09 3.38 -16.39
N SER A 223 34.73 3.16 -15.24
CA SER A 223 35.41 1.88 -14.95
C SER A 223 34.40 0.75 -14.68
N THR A 224 33.25 1.06 -14.07
CA THR A 224 32.21 0.08 -13.75
C THR A 224 31.44 -0.37 -14.97
N PHE A 225 31.06 0.53 -15.88
CA PHE A 225 30.08 0.24 -16.96
C PHE A 225 30.68 0.08 -18.37
N LYS A 226 32.00 0.22 -18.58
CA LYS A 226 32.67 0.03 -19.89
C LYS A 226 31.90 0.77 -21.02
N LEU A 227 31.89 2.11 -20.98
CA LEU A 227 31.00 2.99 -21.75
C LEU A 227 31.29 3.09 -23.25
N ASP A 228 31.47 1.98 -23.97
CA ASP A 228 31.68 2.00 -25.43
C ASP A 228 30.43 2.41 -26.22
N LYS A 229 29.24 2.12 -25.68
CA LYS A 229 27.94 2.39 -26.30
C LYS A 229 27.08 3.40 -25.54
N TYR A 230 27.61 3.94 -24.46
CA TYR A 230 26.87 4.82 -23.57
C TYR A 230 27.61 6.12 -23.38
N LYS A 231 26.87 7.20 -23.23
CA LYS A 231 27.42 8.50 -22.88
C LYS A 231 27.00 8.91 -21.48
N LEU A 232 27.79 9.78 -20.87
CA LEU A 232 27.57 10.31 -19.53
C LEU A 232 27.21 11.79 -19.62
N SER A 233 26.10 12.19 -19.01
CA SER A 233 25.74 13.60 -18.84
C SER A 233 26.63 14.28 -17.80
N LYS A 234 26.61 15.60 -17.78
CA LYS A 234 27.27 16.39 -16.73
C LYS A 234 26.58 16.10 -15.39
N GLY A 235 27.35 15.61 -14.43
CA GLY A 235 26.83 15.34 -13.10
C GLY A 235 26.88 16.54 -12.18
N GLN A 236 26.27 16.39 -11.02
CA GLN A 236 26.28 17.38 -9.95
C GLN A 236 26.42 16.74 -8.56
N ASN A 237 27.05 17.48 -7.64
CA ASN A 237 27.09 17.10 -6.24
C ASN A 237 25.77 17.43 -5.56
N ILE A 238 25.27 16.51 -4.73
CA ILE A 238 24.06 16.66 -3.93
C ILE A 238 24.45 16.49 -2.46
N ALA A 239 24.12 17.47 -1.62
CA ALA A 239 24.37 17.45 -0.17
C ALA A 239 25.81 17.10 0.26
N GLY A 240 26.81 17.37 -0.60
CA GLY A 240 28.24 17.22 -0.28
C GLY A 240 28.79 15.79 -0.36
N GLU A 241 28.00 14.78 -0.06
CA GLU A 241 28.43 13.37 -0.03
C GLU A 241 27.82 12.49 -1.14
N TYR A 242 26.92 13.04 -1.94
CA TYR A 242 26.33 12.35 -3.09
C TYR A 242 26.68 13.06 -4.38
N TYR A 243 26.85 12.26 -5.43
CA TYR A 243 27.01 12.72 -6.80
C TYR A 243 25.99 12.03 -7.70
N ALA A 244 25.25 12.80 -8.45
CA ALA A 244 24.26 12.26 -9.39
C ALA A 244 24.54 12.70 -10.81
N THR A 245 24.30 11.79 -11.74
CA THR A 245 24.41 12.02 -13.18
C THR A 245 23.45 11.10 -13.93
N THR A 246 23.49 11.12 -15.24
CA THR A 246 22.70 10.26 -16.12
C THR A 246 23.60 9.55 -17.12
N ILE A 247 23.43 8.24 -17.26
CA ILE A 247 23.96 7.43 -18.35
C ILE A 247 22.85 7.29 -19.41
N TYR A 248 23.18 7.39 -20.68
CA TYR A 248 22.21 7.23 -21.76
C TYR A 248 22.78 6.51 -22.97
N THR A 249 21.91 5.85 -23.71
CA THR A 249 22.24 5.25 -25.00
C THR A 249 22.33 6.32 -26.08
N TYR A 250 23.28 6.20 -26.96
CA TYR A 250 23.47 7.10 -28.10
C TYR A 250 23.50 6.29 -29.38
N ASP A 251 22.60 6.65 -30.31
CA ASP A 251 22.59 6.13 -31.65
C ASP A 251 23.41 7.06 -32.57
N TYR A 252 24.58 6.60 -33.00
CA TYR A 252 25.50 7.38 -33.82
C TYR A 252 24.95 7.60 -35.23
N ASP A 253 24.13 6.68 -35.75
CA ASP A 253 23.61 6.75 -37.10
C ASP A 253 22.48 7.79 -37.21
N ARG A 254 21.73 7.98 -36.13
CA ARG A 254 20.58 8.91 -36.09
C ARG A 254 20.87 10.18 -35.31
N ASP A 255 22.04 10.33 -34.71
CA ASP A 255 22.41 11.42 -33.79
C ASP A 255 21.36 11.62 -32.66
N LEU A 256 20.88 10.52 -32.10
CA LEU A 256 19.83 10.52 -31.08
C LEU A 256 20.33 9.98 -29.78
N THR A 257 19.86 10.59 -28.69
CA THR A 257 20.03 10.09 -27.32
C THR A 257 18.69 9.57 -26.81
N TYR A 258 18.72 8.44 -26.11
CA TYR A 258 17.51 7.85 -25.53
C TYR A 258 17.85 6.95 -24.33
N GLY A 259 16.82 6.58 -23.56
CA GLY A 259 16.96 5.64 -22.46
C GLY A 259 17.87 6.16 -21.36
N HIS A 260 17.51 7.27 -20.73
CA HIS A 260 18.29 7.89 -19.68
C HIS A 260 18.13 7.16 -18.35
N TYR A 261 19.26 6.71 -17.80
CA TYR A 261 19.34 6.02 -16.52
C TYR A 261 20.07 6.89 -15.49
N ARG A 262 19.43 7.16 -14.36
CA ARG A 262 19.98 7.94 -13.26
C ARG A 262 21.02 7.12 -12.51
N VAL A 263 22.17 7.72 -12.25
CA VAL A 263 23.27 7.16 -11.47
C VAL A 263 23.39 7.99 -10.22
N LEU A 264 23.42 7.33 -9.07
CA LEU A 264 23.68 7.93 -7.78
C LEU A 264 24.88 7.27 -7.13
N LEU A 265 25.86 8.08 -6.75
CA LEU A 265 27.04 7.66 -6.02
C LEU A 265 27.05 8.31 -4.65
N LYS A 266 27.63 7.60 -3.67
CA LYS A 266 27.91 8.12 -2.33
C LYS A 266 29.39 8.05 -2.06
N LYS A 267 29.96 9.12 -1.48
CA LYS A 267 31.36 9.17 -1.07
C LYS A 267 31.54 8.42 0.25
N LYS A 268 32.47 7.46 0.26
CA LYS A 268 32.92 6.71 1.44
C LYS A 268 34.43 6.46 1.35
N ASP A 269 35.14 6.72 2.44
CA ASP A 269 36.60 6.50 2.54
C ASP A 269 37.40 7.14 1.36
N ASP A 270 37.05 8.40 1.03
CA ASP A 270 37.55 9.17 -0.11
C ASP A 270 37.38 8.56 -1.51
N LYS A 271 36.56 7.52 -1.63
CA LYS A 271 36.14 6.91 -2.90
C LYS A 271 34.65 7.07 -3.12
N TRP A 272 34.24 7.06 -4.39
CA TRP A 272 32.85 7.09 -4.80
C TRP A 272 32.33 5.69 -5.06
N HIS A 273 31.20 5.36 -4.47
CA HIS A 273 30.55 4.07 -4.56
C HIS A 273 29.14 4.22 -5.16
N LEU A 274 28.75 3.29 -6.01
CA LEU A 274 27.37 3.23 -6.49
C LEU A 274 26.41 2.94 -5.34
N VAL A 275 25.35 3.72 -5.25
CA VAL A 275 24.26 3.46 -4.30
C VAL A 275 23.38 2.30 -4.77
N ALA A 276 23.14 2.22 -6.09
CA ALA A 276 22.41 1.14 -6.75
C ALA A 276 22.79 1.11 -8.24
N ALA A 277 22.37 0.04 -8.93
CA ALA A 277 22.43 0.01 -10.39
C ALA A 277 21.70 1.22 -10.99
N PRO A 278 22.22 1.83 -12.09
CA PRO A 278 21.52 2.92 -12.76
C PRO A 278 20.07 2.57 -13.08
N GLN A 279 19.14 3.48 -12.86
CA GLN A 279 17.71 3.26 -13.07
C GLN A 279 17.09 4.40 -13.89
N PRO A 280 16.05 4.13 -14.67
CA PRO A 280 15.30 5.20 -15.32
C PRO A 280 14.69 6.18 -14.30
N LEU A 281 14.35 5.67 -13.11
CA LEU A 281 13.88 6.42 -11.97
C LEU A 281 14.39 5.78 -10.67
N LEU A 282 15.03 6.57 -9.80
CA LEU A 282 15.48 6.11 -8.48
C LEU A 282 14.30 6.13 -7.49
N THR A 283 14.12 5.03 -6.77
CA THR A 283 13.03 4.86 -5.80
C THR A 283 13.58 4.32 -4.48
N LYS A 284 12.81 4.42 -3.40
CA LYS A 284 13.18 3.85 -2.09
C LYS A 284 13.40 2.34 -2.15
N GLN A 285 12.79 1.64 -3.09
CA GLN A 285 12.98 0.21 -3.23
C GLN A 285 14.37 -0.16 -3.76
N ASN A 286 14.88 0.57 -4.77
CA ASN A 286 16.21 0.30 -5.31
C ASN A 286 17.33 1.02 -4.55
N THR A 287 16.97 1.96 -3.64
CA THR A 287 17.91 2.74 -2.81
C THR A 287 17.33 2.96 -1.39
N PRO A 288 17.10 1.91 -0.60
CA PRO A 288 16.34 1.98 0.66
C PRO A 288 16.92 2.96 1.68
N ASP A 289 18.26 3.06 1.75
CA ASP A 289 18.97 3.88 2.73
C ASP A 289 19.16 5.34 2.28
N THR A 290 18.69 5.71 1.08
CA THR A 290 18.86 7.08 0.56
C THR A 290 17.65 7.94 0.92
N ALA A 291 17.85 9.15 1.42
CA ALA A 291 16.80 10.09 1.74
C ALA A 291 16.00 10.52 0.49
N VAL A 292 14.69 10.79 0.66
CA VAL A 292 13.76 11.07 -0.45
C VAL A 292 14.14 12.36 -1.20
N ASP A 293 14.64 13.37 -0.50
CA ASP A 293 15.10 14.64 -1.10
C ASP A 293 16.32 14.44 -2.01
N ILE A 294 17.25 13.53 -1.64
CA ILE A 294 18.37 13.13 -2.49
C ILE A 294 17.86 12.43 -3.76
N LEU A 295 16.92 11.50 -3.61
CA LEU A 295 16.32 10.80 -4.76
C LEU A 295 15.58 11.77 -5.71
N ASN A 296 14.80 12.69 -5.15
CA ASN A 296 14.10 13.71 -5.93
C ASN A 296 15.09 14.62 -6.66
N SER A 297 16.19 15.02 -6.01
CA SER A 297 17.23 15.82 -6.64
C SER A 297 17.90 15.06 -7.79
N ALA A 298 18.28 13.80 -7.58
CA ALA A 298 18.86 12.95 -8.64
C ALA A 298 17.87 12.67 -9.79
N ASN A 299 16.59 12.43 -9.49
CA ASN A 299 15.56 12.23 -10.49
C ASN A 299 15.18 13.49 -11.28
N SER A 300 15.49 14.67 -10.75
CA SER A 300 15.22 15.96 -11.41
C SER A 300 16.28 16.35 -12.44
N LEU A 301 17.41 15.63 -12.47
CA LEU A 301 18.45 15.89 -13.47
C LEU A 301 17.86 15.79 -14.88
N ALA A 302 18.15 16.83 -15.68
CA ALA A 302 17.80 16.81 -17.08
C ALA A 302 18.50 15.62 -17.79
N PRO A 303 17.84 15.04 -18.77
CA PRO A 303 18.44 14.04 -19.65
C PRO A 303 19.69 14.55 -20.35
#